data_b80e3b09de5aad99a73d32a764bf220e
#
_entry.id   b80e3b09de5aad99a73d32a764bf220e
#
_cell.length_a   1.000
_cell.length_b   1.000
_cell.length_c   1.000
_cell.angle_alpha   90.00
_cell.angle_beta   90.00
_cell.angle_gamma   90.00
#
_symmetry.space_group_name_H-M   'P 1'
#
loop_
_entity.id
_entity.type
_entity.pdbx_description
1 polymer ?
#
loop_
_entity_poly.entity_id
_entity_poly.type
_entity_poly.pdbx_seq_one_letter_code
_entity_poly.pdbx_strand_id
1 'polypeptide(L)'
;MEKNLGEREDWDFATLRSLFDTLSSGKKRRRRSEQHEKSWLRLAGYTLRPGFGDEMDPWRIQQVWALYPQGLQFKSHQSWTDWWTFWRRVSGGLNQEQQEIILADIAKYLHPSATKNPQIKKQSQDMGYESMVRLAASLEQLETEDKTLLSSWFLGKAINTTLHSQAHWWAIGRLASRIPLDGKRNRVIAKEQVEQWLPKLLEQDWLGQPIIGFACVMMCRKTGDRLLDITEATRNKVIEKLKTSKSPLQWIELVTEISELTENETRRAYGDTLPSGLIIIND
;
A
#
# COMPACT_ATOMS: atom_id res chain seq x y z
N MET A 1 -23.31 8.30 13.09
CA MET A 1 -22.13 9.18 13.01
C MET A 1 -22.30 10.21 11.90
N GLU A 2 -22.43 9.81 10.64
CA GLU A 2 -22.61 10.73 9.48
C GLU A 2 -23.74 11.76 9.64
N LYS A 3 -24.87 11.39 10.25
CA LYS A 3 -25.98 12.33 10.51
C LYS A 3 -25.60 13.56 11.34
N ASN A 4 -24.53 13.48 12.14
CA ASN A 4 -24.12 14.57 13.05
C ASN A 4 -22.77 15.19 12.65
N LEU A 5 -21.97 14.54 11.79
CA LEU A 5 -20.61 14.92 11.44
C LEU A 5 -20.43 15.24 9.93
N GLY A 6 -21.48 15.13 9.12
CA GLY A 6 -21.39 15.28 7.66
C GLY A 6 -20.81 14.07 6.96
N GLU A 7 -20.48 14.23 5.69
CA GLU A 7 -19.86 13.17 4.88
C GLU A 7 -18.47 12.80 5.40
N ARG A 8 -18.06 11.55 5.22
CA ARG A 8 -16.77 11.03 5.77
C ARG A 8 -15.55 11.72 5.17
N GLU A 9 -15.66 12.15 3.95
CA GLU A 9 -14.61 12.84 3.21
C GLU A 9 -14.29 14.21 3.83
N ASP A 10 -15.26 14.84 4.53
CA ASP A 10 -15.12 16.14 5.17
C ASP A 10 -14.54 16.07 6.59
N TRP A 11 -14.34 14.86 7.14
CA TRP A 11 -13.82 14.72 8.49
C TRP A 11 -12.33 15.05 8.54
N ASP A 12 -11.99 16.09 9.29
CA ASP A 12 -10.60 16.49 9.51
C ASP A 12 -9.82 15.49 10.37
N PHE A 13 -8.52 15.66 10.39
CA PHE A 13 -7.59 14.77 11.08
C PHE A 13 -7.91 14.66 12.59
N ALA A 14 -8.19 15.78 13.28
CA ALA A 14 -8.48 15.80 14.71
C ALA A 14 -9.80 15.06 15.03
N THR A 15 -10.83 15.27 14.23
CA THR A 15 -12.12 14.56 14.33
C THR A 15 -11.92 13.05 14.15
N LEU A 16 -11.12 12.64 13.17
CA LEU A 16 -10.84 11.22 12.93
C LEU A 16 -10.13 10.57 14.12
N ARG A 17 -9.17 11.24 14.76
CA ARG A 17 -8.46 10.72 15.94
C ARG A 17 -9.38 10.61 17.16
N SER A 18 -10.22 11.60 17.40
CA SER A 18 -11.25 11.55 18.45
C SER A 18 -12.24 10.40 18.26
N LEU A 19 -12.68 10.18 17.03
CA LEU A 19 -13.54 9.03 16.68
C LEU A 19 -12.83 7.69 16.91
N PHE A 20 -11.55 7.59 16.55
CA PHE A 20 -10.77 6.39 16.81
C PHE A 20 -10.68 6.09 18.30
N ASP A 21 -10.40 7.08 19.15
CA ASP A 21 -10.29 6.90 20.61
C ASP A 21 -11.61 6.39 21.19
N THR A 22 -12.75 6.91 20.71
CA THR A 22 -14.07 6.42 21.08
C THR A 22 -14.30 4.96 20.63
N LEU A 23 -13.91 4.61 19.40
CA LEU A 23 -14.02 3.24 18.89
C LEU A 23 -13.11 2.26 19.65
N SER A 24 -11.90 2.69 20.00
CA SER A 24 -10.91 1.91 20.72
C SER A 24 -11.38 1.53 22.13
N SER A 25 -12.09 2.43 22.83
CA SER A 25 -12.69 2.14 24.14
C SER A 25 -13.69 0.98 24.08
N GLY A 26 -14.36 0.81 22.93
CA GLY A 26 -15.34 -0.23 22.65
C GLY A 26 -14.78 -1.48 21.95
N LYS A 27 -13.46 -1.61 21.77
CA LYS A 27 -12.84 -2.65 20.93
C LYS A 27 -13.23 -4.10 21.26
N LYS A 28 -13.56 -4.42 22.51
CA LYS A 28 -14.05 -5.75 22.91
C LYS A 28 -15.41 -6.09 22.29
N ARG A 29 -16.23 -5.07 22.01
CA ARG A 29 -17.58 -5.24 21.44
C ARG A 29 -17.56 -5.70 19.98
N ARG A 30 -16.42 -5.56 19.26
CA ARG A 30 -16.26 -6.09 17.89
C ARG A 30 -16.60 -7.57 17.79
N ARG A 31 -16.35 -8.35 18.83
CA ARG A 31 -16.56 -9.81 18.88
C ARG A 31 -18.01 -10.26 19.04
N ARG A 32 -18.99 -9.36 19.11
CA ARG A 32 -20.42 -9.71 19.32
C ARG A 32 -21.04 -10.40 18.11
N SER A 33 -20.66 -9.99 16.90
CA SER A 33 -21.08 -10.63 15.66
C SER A 33 -20.10 -10.27 14.55
N GLU A 34 -20.16 -11.01 13.43
CA GLU A 34 -19.38 -10.73 12.23
C GLU A 34 -19.57 -9.29 11.74
N GLN A 35 -20.81 -8.78 11.74
CA GLN A 35 -21.09 -7.40 11.32
C GLN A 35 -20.44 -6.38 12.26
N HIS A 36 -20.40 -6.63 13.57
CA HIS A 36 -19.71 -5.73 14.51
C HIS A 36 -18.20 -5.75 14.25
N GLU A 37 -17.60 -6.92 13.99
CA GLU A 37 -16.17 -7.02 13.72
C GLU A 37 -15.80 -6.31 12.42
N LYS A 38 -16.51 -6.55 11.33
CA LYS A 38 -16.32 -5.86 10.04
C LYS A 38 -16.47 -4.34 10.15
N SER A 39 -17.53 -3.87 10.80
CA SER A 39 -17.79 -2.44 10.98
C SER A 39 -16.69 -1.77 11.82
N TRP A 40 -16.24 -2.45 12.88
CA TRP A 40 -15.15 -1.95 13.71
C TRP A 40 -13.84 -1.84 12.92
N LEU A 41 -13.44 -2.89 12.19
CA LEU A 41 -12.22 -2.89 11.37
C LEU A 41 -12.22 -1.77 10.32
N ARG A 42 -13.34 -1.60 9.62
CA ARG A 42 -13.49 -0.55 8.60
C ARG A 42 -13.39 0.84 9.19
N LEU A 43 -14.10 1.11 10.28
CA LEU A 43 -14.12 2.43 10.93
C LEU A 43 -12.78 2.72 11.63
N ALA A 44 -12.26 1.79 12.42
CA ALA A 44 -10.99 1.99 13.12
C ALA A 44 -9.83 2.18 12.14
N GLY A 45 -9.75 1.39 11.06
CA GLY A 45 -8.76 1.59 10.02
C GLY A 45 -8.92 2.93 9.29
N TYR A 46 -10.16 3.34 9.01
CA TYR A 46 -10.43 4.63 8.36
C TYR A 46 -10.05 5.81 9.25
N THR A 47 -10.33 5.74 10.54
CA THR A 47 -10.10 6.85 11.48
C THR A 47 -8.65 6.94 11.98
N LEU A 48 -7.88 5.84 11.91
CA LEU A 48 -6.48 5.82 12.34
C LEU A 48 -5.47 5.96 11.18
N ARG A 49 -5.93 5.88 9.90
CA ARG A 49 -5.01 5.99 8.76
C ARG A 49 -4.26 7.32 8.74
N PRO A 50 -3.00 7.38 8.30
CA PRO A 50 -2.12 6.27 7.89
C PRO A 50 -1.40 5.56 9.06
N GLY A 51 -1.77 5.84 10.31
CA GLY A 51 -1.17 5.29 11.52
C GLY A 51 -0.18 6.22 12.21
N PHE A 52 -0.01 7.43 11.67
CA PHE A 52 0.86 8.47 12.21
C PHE A 52 0.30 9.86 11.92
N GLY A 53 0.90 10.91 12.49
CA GLY A 53 0.55 12.31 12.28
C GLY A 53 0.07 13.04 13.54
N ASP A 54 -0.14 12.32 14.64
CA ASP A 54 -0.49 12.86 15.96
C ASP A 54 0.45 12.28 17.02
N GLU A 55 0.78 13.06 18.03
CA GLU A 55 1.72 12.64 19.10
C GLU A 55 1.26 11.39 19.84
N MET A 56 -0.04 11.12 19.91
CA MET A 56 -0.63 9.94 20.55
C MET A 56 -0.74 8.74 19.61
N ASP A 57 -0.44 8.87 18.31
CA ASP A 57 -0.57 7.78 17.36
C ASP A 57 0.33 6.56 17.68
N PRO A 58 1.56 6.70 18.20
CA PRO A 58 2.33 5.54 18.67
C PRO A 58 1.59 4.73 19.74
N TRP A 59 0.93 5.40 20.68
CA TRP A 59 0.11 4.72 21.68
C TRP A 59 -1.12 4.05 21.06
N ARG A 60 -1.82 4.73 20.14
CA ARG A 60 -2.98 4.16 19.42
C ARG A 60 -2.59 2.92 18.64
N ILE A 61 -1.45 2.95 17.96
CA ILE A 61 -0.90 1.79 17.23
C ILE A 61 -0.63 0.62 18.18
N GLN A 62 -0.03 0.85 19.34
CA GLN A 62 0.17 -0.21 20.35
C GLN A 62 -1.17 -0.84 20.78
N GLN A 63 -2.23 -0.02 20.94
CA GLN A 63 -3.56 -0.52 21.31
C GLN A 63 -4.18 -1.43 20.25
N VAL A 64 -3.98 -1.13 18.97
CA VAL A 64 -4.47 -2.00 17.90
C VAL A 64 -3.54 -3.17 17.64
N TRP A 65 -2.22 -2.99 17.80
CA TRP A 65 -1.27 -4.08 17.64
C TRP A 65 -1.55 -5.26 18.59
N ALA A 66 -1.98 -4.98 19.80
CA ALA A 66 -2.42 -6.00 20.76
C ALA A 66 -3.59 -6.88 20.25
N LEU A 67 -4.26 -6.49 19.16
CA LEU A 67 -5.32 -7.28 18.51
C LEU A 67 -4.76 -8.23 17.46
N TYR A 68 -3.56 -7.97 16.91
CA TYR A 68 -2.99 -8.76 15.83
C TYR A 68 -2.85 -10.25 16.19
N PRO A 69 -2.23 -10.63 17.34
CA PRO A 69 -2.11 -12.04 17.72
C PRO A 69 -3.46 -12.69 18.08
N GLN A 70 -4.50 -11.91 18.36
CA GLN A 70 -5.83 -12.44 18.65
C GLN A 70 -6.58 -12.86 17.38
N GLY A 71 -6.21 -12.26 16.23
CA GLY A 71 -6.82 -12.51 14.94
C GLY A 71 -8.32 -12.17 14.85
N LEU A 72 -8.94 -12.69 13.81
CA LEU A 72 -10.39 -12.58 13.57
C LEU A 72 -11.19 -13.58 14.40
N GLN A 73 -12.31 -13.14 14.95
CA GLN A 73 -13.32 -14.01 15.56
C GLN A 73 -14.15 -14.70 14.47
N PHE A 74 -14.53 -13.96 13.42
CA PHE A 74 -15.34 -14.46 12.31
C PHE A 74 -14.50 -14.48 11.03
N LYS A 75 -14.20 -15.68 10.50
CA LYS A 75 -13.24 -15.91 9.43
C LYS A 75 -13.89 -16.03 8.05
N SER A 76 -14.84 -15.14 7.71
CA SER A 76 -15.38 -15.08 6.35
C SER A 76 -14.39 -14.39 5.39
N HIS A 77 -14.55 -14.58 4.09
CA HIS A 77 -13.76 -13.89 3.06
C HIS A 77 -13.78 -12.37 3.26
N GLN A 78 -14.96 -11.78 3.53
CA GLN A 78 -15.08 -10.35 3.74
C GLN A 78 -14.40 -9.89 5.03
N SER A 79 -14.47 -10.68 6.11
CA SER A 79 -13.76 -10.36 7.35
C SER A 79 -12.24 -10.36 7.16
N TRP A 80 -11.68 -11.29 6.36
CA TRP A 80 -10.28 -11.30 5.99
C TRP A 80 -9.90 -10.08 5.15
N THR A 81 -10.71 -9.72 4.17
CA THR A 81 -10.50 -8.52 3.35
C THR A 81 -10.47 -7.26 4.22
N ASP A 82 -11.41 -7.12 5.15
CA ASP A 82 -11.46 -5.99 6.08
C ASP A 82 -10.27 -5.98 7.06
N TRP A 83 -9.81 -7.17 7.50
CA TRP A 83 -8.63 -7.34 8.35
C TRP A 83 -7.35 -6.85 7.68
N TRP A 84 -7.07 -7.31 6.46
CA TRP A 84 -5.89 -6.86 5.72
C TRP A 84 -5.97 -5.39 5.30
N THR A 85 -7.17 -4.90 4.99
CA THR A 85 -7.40 -3.48 4.70
C THR A 85 -7.15 -2.61 5.94
N PHE A 86 -7.57 -3.07 7.12
CA PHE A 86 -7.28 -2.39 8.38
C PHE A 86 -5.76 -2.25 8.59
N TRP A 87 -5.02 -3.35 8.50
CA TRP A 87 -3.56 -3.33 8.71
C TRP A 87 -2.84 -2.51 7.64
N ARG A 88 -3.28 -2.55 6.40
CA ARG A 88 -2.77 -1.68 5.34
C ARG A 88 -2.97 -0.20 5.67
N ARG A 89 -4.13 0.17 6.19
CA ARG A 89 -4.46 1.56 6.53
C ARG A 89 -3.61 2.13 7.66
N VAL A 90 -3.14 1.30 8.55
CA VAL A 90 -2.34 1.72 9.72
C VAL A 90 -0.86 1.35 9.59
N SER A 91 -0.44 0.81 8.44
CA SER A 91 0.92 0.29 8.23
C SER A 91 2.02 1.34 8.44
N GLY A 92 1.75 2.60 8.13
CA GLY A 92 2.72 3.68 8.32
C GLY A 92 3.12 3.93 9.78
N GLY A 93 2.24 3.56 10.74
CA GLY A 93 2.54 3.64 12.16
C GLY A 93 3.19 2.38 12.76
N LEU A 94 3.28 1.28 11.99
CA LEU A 94 3.90 0.04 12.44
C LEU A 94 5.43 0.14 12.33
N ASN A 95 6.14 -0.35 13.36
CA ASN A 95 7.59 -0.47 13.30
C ASN A 95 8.02 -1.67 12.43
N GLN A 96 9.32 -1.81 12.18
CA GLN A 96 9.90 -2.84 11.35
C GLN A 96 9.51 -4.26 11.83
N GLU A 97 9.71 -4.57 13.10
CA GLU A 97 9.42 -5.89 13.69
C GLU A 97 7.94 -6.28 13.47
N GLN A 98 7.03 -5.35 13.68
CA GLN A 98 5.60 -5.55 13.45
C GLN A 98 5.30 -5.84 11.99
N GLN A 99 5.96 -5.14 11.07
CA GLN A 99 5.80 -5.35 9.63
C GLN A 99 6.39 -6.70 9.18
N GLU A 100 7.52 -7.12 9.75
CA GLU A 100 8.13 -8.44 9.50
C GLU A 100 7.23 -9.58 9.98
N ILE A 101 6.60 -9.45 11.15
CA ILE A 101 5.61 -10.43 11.66
C ILE A 101 4.44 -10.55 10.67
N ILE A 102 3.88 -9.43 10.21
CA ILE A 102 2.79 -9.45 9.21
C ILE A 102 3.26 -10.15 7.93
N LEU A 103 4.45 -9.79 7.44
CA LEU A 103 4.99 -10.40 6.22
C LEU A 103 5.16 -11.91 6.37
N ALA A 104 5.71 -12.38 7.50
CA ALA A 104 5.90 -13.80 7.77
C ALA A 104 4.57 -14.59 7.70
N ASP A 105 3.48 -14.01 8.21
CA ASP A 105 2.15 -14.65 8.20
C ASP A 105 1.57 -14.77 6.78
N ILE A 106 1.78 -13.77 5.91
CA ILE A 106 1.17 -13.73 4.57
C ILE A 106 2.09 -14.23 3.45
N ALA A 107 3.41 -14.28 3.65
CA ALA A 107 4.40 -14.59 2.61
C ALA A 107 4.13 -15.91 1.89
N LYS A 108 3.71 -16.97 2.61
CA LYS A 108 3.39 -18.27 2.01
C LYS A 108 2.26 -18.21 0.98
N TYR A 109 1.32 -17.25 1.12
CA TYR A 109 0.21 -17.05 0.17
C TYR A 109 0.63 -16.19 -1.02
N LEU A 110 1.63 -15.32 -0.83
CA LEU A 110 2.15 -14.42 -1.86
C LEU A 110 3.24 -15.07 -2.73
N HIS A 111 3.95 -16.06 -2.19
CA HIS A 111 5.05 -16.73 -2.89
C HIS A 111 4.59 -17.34 -4.23
N PRO A 112 5.41 -17.30 -5.30
CA PRO A 112 5.06 -17.85 -6.61
C PRO A 112 4.65 -19.32 -6.58
N SER A 113 5.24 -20.13 -5.69
CA SER A 113 4.86 -21.55 -5.55
C SER A 113 3.49 -21.79 -4.93
N ALA A 114 2.86 -20.77 -4.31
CA ALA A 114 1.54 -20.90 -3.71
C ALA A 114 0.49 -21.39 -4.72
N THR A 115 0.60 -20.98 -5.99
CA THR A 115 -0.30 -21.41 -7.06
C THR A 115 -0.18 -22.88 -7.44
N LYS A 116 0.97 -23.52 -7.12
CA LYS A 116 1.24 -24.93 -7.38
C LYS A 116 0.65 -25.86 -6.32
N ASN A 117 0.29 -25.32 -5.15
CA ASN A 117 -0.37 -26.06 -4.08
C ASN A 117 -1.86 -25.69 -4.04
N PRO A 118 -2.78 -26.62 -4.40
CA PRO A 118 -4.21 -26.33 -4.45
C PRO A 118 -4.80 -25.84 -3.12
N GLN A 119 -4.30 -26.37 -1.99
CA GLN A 119 -4.77 -26.01 -0.66
C GLN A 119 -4.35 -24.57 -0.31
N ILE A 120 -3.08 -24.20 -0.54
CA ILE A 120 -2.59 -22.84 -0.30
C ILE A 120 -3.28 -21.86 -1.22
N LYS A 121 -3.45 -22.21 -2.51
CA LYS A 121 -4.17 -21.39 -3.50
C LYS A 121 -5.59 -21.10 -3.03
N LYS A 122 -6.35 -22.12 -2.59
CA LYS A 122 -7.71 -21.96 -2.08
C LYS A 122 -7.70 -21.07 -0.82
N GLN A 123 -6.84 -21.35 0.15
CA GLN A 123 -6.75 -20.54 1.37
C GLN A 123 -6.43 -19.08 1.07
N SER A 124 -5.52 -18.80 0.14
CA SER A 124 -5.18 -17.41 -0.23
C SER A 124 -6.37 -16.67 -0.83
N GLN A 125 -7.18 -17.34 -1.64
CA GLN A 125 -8.42 -16.78 -2.20
C GLN A 125 -9.46 -16.53 -1.09
N ASP A 126 -9.71 -17.52 -0.24
CA ASP A 126 -10.65 -17.41 0.87
C ASP A 126 -10.27 -16.33 1.88
N MET A 127 -8.98 -16.06 2.03
CA MET A 127 -8.43 -15.02 2.91
C MET A 127 -8.22 -13.65 2.23
N GLY A 128 -8.73 -13.42 1.01
CA GLY A 128 -8.66 -12.12 0.36
C GLY A 128 -7.25 -11.79 -0.19
N TYR A 129 -6.75 -12.62 -1.10
CA TYR A 129 -5.42 -12.53 -1.71
C TYR A 129 -5.02 -11.12 -2.13
N GLU A 130 -5.90 -10.39 -2.84
CA GLU A 130 -5.60 -9.04 -3.31
C GLU A 130 -5.32 -8.06 -2.16
N SER A 131 -6.07 -8.18 -1.06
CA SER A 131 -5.86 -7.35 0.13
C SER A 131 -4.53 -7.66 0.81
N MET A 132 -4.09 -8.93 0.79
CA MET A 132 -2.74 -9.29 1.26
C MET A 132 -1.64 -8.71 0.37
N VAL A 133 -1.80 -8.72 -0.96
CA VAL A 133 -0.87 -8.08 -1.90
C VAL A 133 -0.74 -6.58 -1.60
N ARG A 134 -1.87 -5.90 -1.43
CA ARG A 134 -1.89 -4.46 -1.12
C ARG A 134 -1.30 -4.15 0.25
N LEU A 135 -1.54 -5.00 1.25
CA LEU A 135 -0.90 -4.86 2.57
C LEU A 135 0.61 -5.04 2.45
N ALA A 136 1.10 -6.13 1.85
CA ALA A 136 2.53 -6.38 1.68
C ALA A 136 3.25 -5.21 1.01
N ALA A 137 2.63 -4.60 0.00
CA ALA A 137 3.19 -3.44 -0.69
C ALA A 137 3.20 -2.15 0.16
N SER A 138 2.44 -2.10 1.25
CA SER A 138 2.38 -0.97 2.18
C SER A 138 3.29 -1.12 3.40
N LEU A 139 4.03 -2.23 3.50
CA LEU A 139 5.00 -2.48 4.57
C LEU A 139 6.35 -1.85 4.22
N GLU A 140 6.44 -0.52 4.27
CA GLU A 140 7.59 0.24 3.78
C GLU A 140 8.79 0.24 4.74
N GLN A 141 8.60 -0.18 6.01
CA GLN A 141 9.68 -0.32 6.99
C GLN A 141 10.45 -1.65 6.85
N LEU A 142 10.02 -2.54 5.96
CA LEU A 142 10.75 -3.77 5.64
C LEU A 142 12.12 -3.46 5.04
N GLU A 143 13.06 -4.40 5.23
CA GLU A 143 14.38 -4.31 4.59
C GLU A 143 14.28 -4.36 3.07
N THR A 144 15.30 -3.82 2.42
CA THR A 144 15.35 -3.69 0.94
C THR A 144 15.27 -5.05 0.24
N GLU A 145 15.84 -6.09 0.85
CA GLU A 145 15.85 -7.47 0.36
C GLU A 145 14.43 -8.04 0.27
N ASP A 146 13.62 -7.86 1.33
CA ASP A 146 12.24 -8.33 1.36
C ASP A 146 11.38 -7.60 0.33
N LYS A 147 11.53 -6.27 0.22
CA LYS A 147 10.84 -5.47 -0.80
C LYS A 147 11.23 -5.88 -2.22
N THR A 148 12.50 -6.17 -2.45
CA THR A 148 13.02 -6.67 -3.74
C THR A 148 12.43 -8.04 -4.08
N LEU A 149 12.39 -8.93 -3.10
CA LEU A 149 11.83 -10.27 -3.25
C LEU A 149 10.32 -10.21 -3.59
N LEU A 150 9.54 -9.44 -2.80
CA LEU A 150 8.11 -9.23 -3.04
C LEU A 150 7.85 -8.63 -4.44
N SER A 151 8.61 -7.60 -4.83
CA SER A 151 8.49 -6.98 -6.15
C SER A 151 8.76 -7.97 -7.28
N SER A 152 9.75 -8.83 -7.13
CA SER A 152 10.06 -9.89 -8.10
C SER A 152 8.92 -10.91 -8.21
N TRP A 153 8.30 -11.31 -7.09
CA TRP A 153 7.16 -12.21 -7.10
C TRP A 153 5.95 -11.59 -7.81
N PHE A 154 5.64 -10.33 -7.49
CA PHE A 154 4.50 -9.64 -8.08
C PHE A 154 4.72 -9.36 -9.57
N LEU A 155 5.94 -8.99 -9.97
CA LEU A 155 6.29 -8.80 -11.38
C LEU A 155 6.10 -10.08 -12.18
N GLY A 156 6.61 -11.21 -11.67
CA GLY A 156 6.42 -12.50 -12.32
C GLY A 156 4.94 -12.89 -12.46
N LYS A 157 4.13 -12.62 -11.43
CA LYS A 157 2.68 -12.87 -11.48
C LYS A 157 1.96 -11.91 -12.43
N ALA A 158 2.27 -10.62 -12.39
CA ALA A 158 1.62 -9.62 -13.21
C ALA A 158 1.82 -9.85 -14.72
N ILE A 159 3.00 -10.34 -15.13
CA ILE A 159 3.33 -10.66 -16.52
C ILE A 159 2.62 -11.94 -16.98
N ASN A 160 2.54 -12.95 -16.10
CA ASN A 160 2.08 -14.29 -16.49
C ASN A 160 0.59 -14.53 -16.30
N THR A 161 -0.16 -13.60 -15.68
CA THR A 161 -1.59 -13.74 -15.44
C THR A 161 -2.31 -12.39 -15.36
N THR A 162 -3.52 -12.34 -15.90
CA THR A 162 -4.40 -11.17 -15.76
C THR A 162 -5.13 -11.15 -14.41
N LEU A 163 -5.20 -12.29 -13.72
CA LEU A 163 -5.86 -12.39 -12.42
C LEU A 163 -5.10 -11.57 -11.38
N HIS A 164 -5.78 -10.62 -10.75
CA HIS A 164 -5.24 -9.67 -9.78
C HIS A 164 -4.08 -8.78 -10.33
N SER A 165 -3.93 -8.68 -11.65
CA SER A 165 -2.80 -7.96 -12.26
C SER A 165 -2.74 -6.48 -11.82
N GLN A 166 -3.88 -5.81 -11.67
CA GLN A 166 -3.93 -4.42 -11.18
C GLN A 166 -3.33 -4.26 -9.79
N ALA A 167 -3.61 -5.20 -8.88
CA ALA A 167 -3.03 -5.17 -7.53
C ALA A 167 -1.52 -5.44 -7.57
N HIS A 168 -1.07 -6.36 -8.43
CA HIS A 168 0.36 -6.64 -8.59
C HIS A 168 1.12 -5.44 -9.17
N TRP A 169 0.61 -4.80 -10.23
CA TRP A 169 1.23 -3.60 -10.81
C TRP A 169 1.28 -2.44 -9.82
N TRP A 170 0.18 -2.22 -9.09
CA TRP A 170 0.16 -1.22 -8.02
C TRP A 170 1.21 -1.52 -6.94
N ALA A 171 1.31 -2.78 -6.52
CA ALA A 171 2.24 -3.20 -5.48
C ALA A 171 3.70 -2.99 -5.89
N ILE A 172 4.06 -3.30 -7.14
CA ILE A 172 5.41 -3.08 -7.67
C ILE A 172 5.73 -1.59 -7.65
N GLY A 173 4.82 -0.74 -8.14
CA GLY A 173 5.02 0.71 -8.14
C GLY A 173 5.24 1.27 -6.74
N ARG A 174 4.50 0.77 -5.75
CA ARG A 174 4.65 1.21 -4.36
C ARG A 174 5.96 0.73 -3.72
N LEU A 175 6.27 -0.56 -3.81
CA LEU A 175 7.50 -1.15 -3.23
C LEU A 175 8.77 -0.56 -3.84
N ALA A 176 8.76 -0.32 -5.16
CA ALA A 176 9.90 0.20 -5.90
C ALA A 176 9.89 1.72 -6.08
N SER A 177 9.00 2.43 -5.36
CA SER A 177 8.94 3.88 -5.38
C SER A 177 10.29 4.50 -5.02
N ARG A 178 10.69 5.55 -5.76
CA ARG A 178 11.92 6.30 -5.45
C ARG A 178 11.77 7.22 -4.23
N ILE A 179 10.53 7.61 -3.93
CA ILE A 179 10.18 8.38 -2.74
C ILE A 179 9.16 7.53 -1.98
N PRO A 180 9.55 6.90 -0.87
CA PRO A 180 8.61 6.17 -0.01
C PRO A 180 7.51 7.09 0.49
N LEU A 181 6.34 6.54 0.73
CA LEU A 181 5.21 7.29 1.27
C LEU A 181 5.27 7.37 2.81
N ASP A 182 5.62 6.25 3.44
CA ASP A 182 5.66 6.08 4.89
C ASP A 182 7.01 5.53 5.38
N GLY A 183 7.87 5.15 4.45
CA GLY A 183 9.15 4.48 4.71
C GLY A 183 10.35 5.42 4.70
N LYS A 184 11.48 4.92 5.18
CA LYS A 184 12.75 5.66 5.20
C LYS A 184 13.43 5.64 3.83
N ARG A 185 14.05 6.75 3.44
CA ARG A 185 14.80 6.86 2.16
C ARG A 185 15.94 5.86 2.02
N ASN A 186 16.56 5.45 3.11
CA ASN A 186 17.63 4.44 3.07
C ASN A 186 17.13 2.99 2.84
N ARG A 187 15.83 2.78 2.78
CA ARG A 187 15.19 1.49 2.49
C ARG A 187 14.53 1.43 1.11
N VAL A 188 15.01 2.25 0.20
CA VAL A 188 14.57 2.22 -1.21
C VAL A 188 15.33 1.14 -1.96
N ILE A 189 14.64 0.35 -2.79
CA ILE A 189 15.25 -0.69 -3.63
C ILE A 189 16.32 -0.06 -4.53
N ALA A 190 17.47 -0.72 -4.68
CA ALA A 190 18.56 -0.24 -5.51
C ALA A 190 18.08 0.09 -6.94
N LYS A 191 18.53 1.23 -7.49
CA LYS A 191 18.10 1.68 -8.83
C LYS A 191 18.45 0.68 -9.93
N GLU A 192 19.58 0.00 -9.79
CA GLU A 192 20.03 -1.02 -10.74
C GLU A 192 19.03 -2.17 -10.85
N GLN A 193 18.44 -2.57 -9.71
CA GLN A 193 17.41 -3.60 -9.69
C GLN A 193 16.11 -3.11 -10.36
N VAL A 194 15.73 -1.88 -10.10
CA VAL A 194 14.53 -1.27 -10.73
C VAL A 194 14.73 -1.12 -12.24
N GLU A 195 15.91 -0.73 -12.69
CA GLU A 195 16.25 -0.63 -14.12
C GLU A 195 16.20 -1.97 -14.85
N GLN A 196 16.43 -3.09 -14.17
CA GLN A 196 16.24 -4.43 -14.75
C GLN A 196 14.76 -4.80 -14.92
N TRP A 197 13.87 -4.21 -14.12
CA TRP A 197 12.42 -4.49 -14.21
C TRP A 197 11.70 -3.60 -15.22
N LEU A 198 12.11 -2.33 -15.33
CA LEU A 198 11.44 -1.34 -16.18
C LEU A 198 11.23 -1.77 -17.64
N PRO A 199 12.18 -2.43 -18.33
CA PRO A 199 11.93 -2.94 -19.69
C PRO A 199 10.70 -3.83 -19.79
N LYS A 200 10.47 -4.71 -18.80
CA LYS A 200 9.31 -5.60 -18.76
C LYS A 200 7.98 -4.87 -18.60
N LEU A 201 7.98 -3.74 -17.88
CA LEU A 201 6.80 -2.88 -17.74
C LEU A 201 6.56 -2.07 -19.02
N LEU A 202 7.64 -1.61 -19.68
CA LEU A 202 7.56 -0.86 -20.94
C LEU A 202 6.97 -1.69 -22.11
N GLU A 203 7.10 -3.01 -22.08
CA GLU A 203 6.52 -3.93 -23.06
C GLU A 203 4.99 -4.11 -22.89
N GLN A 204 4.44 -3.72 -21.73
CA GLN A 204 3.01 -3.94 -21.45
C GLN A 204 2.11 -2.90 -22.13
N ASP A 205 0.80 -3.22 -22.19
CA ASP A 205 -0.25 -2.32 -22.67
C ASP A 205 -0.69 -1.33 -21.58
N TRP A 206 -0.18 -0.09 -21.66
CA TRP A 206 -0.54 0.96 -20.71
C TRP A 206 -1.88 1.64 -21.04
N LEU A 207 -2.37 1.54 -22.28
CA LEU A 207 -3.70 2.05 -22.65
C LEU A 207 -4.80 1.20 -22.01
N GLY A 208 -4.65 -0.12 -22.10
CA GLY A 208 -5.60 -1.05 -21.47
C GLY A 208 -5.43 -1.16 -19.95
N GLN A 209 -4.24 -0.88 -19.43
CA GLN A 209 -3.91 -0.97 -18.00
C GLN A 209 -3.10 0.26 -17.51
N PRO A 210 -3.73 1.43 -17.32
CA PRO A 210 -3.02 2.67 -16.94
C PRO A 210 -2.25 2.56 -15.61
N ILE A 211 -2.60 1.60 -14.76
CA ILE A 211 -1.89 1.36 -13.49
C ILE A 211 -0.42 1.00 -13.70
N ILE A 212 -0.07 0.39 -14.85
CA ILE A 212 1.33 0.06 -15.18
C ILE A 212 2.12 1.34 -15.42
N GLY A 213 1.54 2.30 -16.14
CA GLY A 213 2.13 3.63 -16.33
C GLY A 213 2.37 4.33 -15.00
N PHE A 214 1.39 4.32 -14.10
CA PHE A 214 1.55 4.89 -12.76
C PHE A 214 2.63 4.17 -11.94
N ALA A 215 2.71 2.84 -12.00
CA ALA A 215 3.78 2.09 -11.36
C ALA A 215 5.16 2.55 -11.86
N CYS A 216 5.33 2.70 -13.18
CA CYS A 216 6.58 3.22 -13.75
C CYS A 216 6.88 4.65 -13.31
N VAL A 217 5.87 5.51 -13.17
CA VAL A 217 6.04 6.88 -12.62
C VAL A 217 6.61 6.80 -11.20
N MET A 218 6.03 6.00 -10.32
CA MET A 218 6.55 5.84 -8.94
C MET A 218 7.98 5.30 -8.90
N MET A 219 8.30 4.37 -9.79
CA MET A 219 9.65 3.78 -9.94
C MET A 219 10.67 4.75 -10.54
N CYS A 220 10.22 5.81 -11.23
CA CYS A 220 11.08 6.77 -11.95
C CYS A 220 10.95 8.20 -11.44
N ARG A 221 10.18 8.45 -10.36
CA ARG A 221 10.05 9.80 -9.76
C ARG A 221 11.42 10.40 -9.55
N LYS A 222 11.56 11.67 -9.97
CA LYS A 222 12.80 12.40 -9.76
C LYS A 222 12.93 12.84 -8.31
N THR A 223 14.04 12.44 -7.67
CA THR A 223 14.33 12.78 -6.28
C THR A 223 15.38 13.88 -6.13
N GLY A 224 16.21 14.09 -7.18
CA GLY A 224 17.40 14.92 -7.14
C GLY A 224 18.62 14.22 -6.53
N ASP A 225 18.46 13.03 -5.99
CA ASP A 225 19.56 12.21 -5.48
C ASP A 225 20.03 11.23 -6.55
N ARG A 226 21.29 11.35 -6.97
CA ARG A 226 21.91 10.48 -7.99
C ARG A 226 21.97 9.00 -7.58
N LEU A 227 21.95 8.70 -6.29
CA LEU A 227 21.95 7.32 -5.79
C LEU A 227 20.58 6.66 -5.96
N LEU A 228 19.52 7.45 -5.89
CA LEU A 228 18.14 6.97 -6.00
C LEU A 228 17.57 7.12 -7.42
N ASP A 229 17.96 8.17 -8.13
CA ASP A 229 17.41 8.48 -9.44
C ASP A 229 17.79 7.43 -10.50
N ILE A 230 16.80 6.96 -11.22
CA ILE A 230 16.96 6.10 -12.40
C ILE A 230 17.73 6.87 -13.48
N THR A 231 18.53 6.19 -14.29
CA THR A 231 19.31 6.81 -15.37
C THR A 231 18.43 7.60 -16.33
N GLU A 232 18.95 8.69 -16.86
CA GLU A 232 18.22 9.55 -17.79
C GLU A 232 17.76 8.79 -19.04
N ALA A 233 18.61 7.90 -19.55
CA ALA A 233 18.27 7.06 -20.70
C ALA A 233 17.03 6.19 -20.47
N THR A 234 16.91 5.60 -19.28
CA THR A 234 15.76 4.78 -18.90
C THR A 234 14.53 5.64 -18.63
N ARG A 235 14.68 6.79 -17.95
CA ARG A 235 13.59 7.74 -17.74
C ARG A 235 13.01 8.26 -19.06
N ASN A 236 13.84 8.57 -20.04
CA ASN A 236 13.39 9.04 -21.36
C ASN A 236 12.51 7.99 -22.06
N LYS A 237 12.82 6.69 -21.93
CA LYS A 237 11.95 5.62 -22.47
C LYS A 237 10.58 5.59 -21.77
N VAL A 238 10.54 5.80 -20.46
CA VAL A 238 9.28 5.90 -19.70
C VAL A 238 8.48 7.12 -20.13
N ILE A 239 9.12 8.28 -20.30
CA ILE A 239 8.47 9.52 -20.76
C ILE A 239 7.85 9.34 -22.16
N GLU A 240 8.58 8.73 -23.10
CA GLU A 240 8.05 8.46 -24.44
C GLU A 240 6.85 7.50 -24.39
N LYS A 241 6.92 6.48 -23.53
CA LYS A 241 5.78 5.56 -23.35
C LYS A 241 4.58 6.28 -22.71
N LEU A 242 4.77 7.17 -21.73
CA LEU A 242 3.72 8.00 -21.14
C LEU A 242 3.03 8.87 -22.19
N LYS A 243 3.80 9.52 -23.06
CA LYS A 243 3.26 10.34 -24.17
C LYS A 243 2.41 9.51 -25.14
N THR A 244 2.94 8.36 -25.57
CA THR A 244 2.26 7.49 -26.54
C THR A 244 1.02 6.80 -25.97
N SER A 245 1.00 6.56 -24.66
CA SER A 245 -0.16 5.98 -23.96
C SER A 245 -1.19 7.02 -23.50
N LYS A 246 -1.03 8.30 -23.88
CA LYS A 246 -1.90 9.42 -23.48
C LYS A 246 -2.09 9.53 -21.97
N SER A 247 -1.03 9.26 -21.21
CA SER A 247 -1.02 9.38 -19.76
C SER A 247 -1.15 10.85 -19.32
N PRO A 248 -1.60 11.14 -18.09
CA PRO A 248 -1.67 12.51 -17.58
C PRO A 248 -0.33 13.23 -17.67
N LEU A 249 -0.31 14.51 -18.10
CA LEU A 249 0.90 15.34 -18.21
C LEU A 249 1.67 15.41 -16.89
N GLN A 250 0.96 15.46 -15.78
CA GLN A 250 1.52 15.46 -14.44
C GLN A 250 2.41 14.24 -14.13
N TRP A 251 2.12 13.08 -14.75
CA TRP A 251 2.98 11.91 -14.60
C TRP A 251 4.34 12.11 -15.27
N ILE A 252 4.38 12.89 -16.37
CA ILE A 252 5.63 13.26 -17.02
C ILE A 252 6.42 14.21 -16.12
N GLU A 253 5.76 15.20 -15.50
CA GLU A 253 6.37 16.13 -14.56
C GLU A 253 7.01 15.40 -13.37
N LEU A 254 6.31 14.42 -12.77
CA LEU A 254 6.85 13.62 -11.67
C LEU A 254 8.14 12.85 -12.03
N VAL A 255 8.33 12.53 -13.31
CA VAL A 255 9.54 11.82 -13.80
C VAL A 255 10.64 12.80 -14.20
N THR A 256 10.32 14.01 -14.67
CA THR A 256 11.28 15.01 -15.16
C THR A 256 11.76 15.96 -14.09
N GLU A 257 10.90 16.30 -13.13
CA GLU A 257 11.13 17.34 -12.13
C GLU A 257 10.93 16.80 -10.70
N ILE A 258 11.55 17.48 -9.74
CA ILE A 258 11.30 17.21 -8.32
C ILE A 258 9.96 17.88 -7.97
N SER A 259 8.92 17.09 -7.85
CA SER A 259 7.56 17.57 -7.59
C SER A 259 6.80 16.67 -6.62
N GLU A 260 5.82 17.26 -5.92
CA GLU A 260 4.95 16.54 -5.01
C GLU A 260 3.82 15.84 -5.78
N LEU A 261 3.29 14.77 -5.17
CA LEU A 261 2.09 14.11 -5.67
C LEU A 261 0.89 15.03 -5.43
N THR A 262 0.02 15.17 -6.43
CA THR A 262 -1.31 15.76 -6.18
C THR A 262 -2.15 14.86 -5.29
N GLU A 263 -3.29 15.38 -4.83
CA GLU A 263 -4.25 14.60 -4.05
C GLU A 263 -4.68 13.31 -4.78
N ASN A 264 -4.91 13.39 -6.08
CA ASN A 264 -5.29 12.23 -6.89
C ASN A 264 -4.18 11.18 -6.99
N GLU A 265 -2.92 11.59 -7.21
CA GLU A 265 -1.78 10.70 -7.24
C GLU A 265 -1.50 10.13 -5.83
N THR A 266 -1.61 10.94 -4.79
CA THR A 266 -1.48 10.51 -3.39
C THR A 266 -2.51 9.43 -3.07
N ARG A 267 -3.80 9.68 -3.38
CA ARG A 267 -4.87 8.68 -3.22
C ARG A 267 -4.57 7.40 -3.98
N ARG A 268 -4.06 7.50 -5.20
CA ARG A 268 -3.69 6.35 -6.02
C ARG A 268 -2.50 5.59 -5.42
N ALA A 269 -1.48 6.29 -4.95
CA ALA A 269 -0.28 5.71 -4.36
C ALA A 269 -0.57 5.00 -3.03
N TYR A 270 -1.38 5.59 -2.16
CA TYR A 270 -1.81 4.95 -0.91
C TYR A 270 -2.90 3.87 -1.13
N GLY A 271 -3.64 3.95 -2.24
CA GLY A 271 -4.82 3.13 -2.47
C GLY A 271 -6.00 3.50 -1.55
N ASP A 272 -5.96 4.71 -0.97
CA ASP A 272 -6.99 5.28 -0.09
C ASP A 272 -6.85 6.81 -0.02
N THR A 273 -7.89 7.53 0.39
CA THR A 273 -7.78 8.95 0.72
C THR A 273 -7.07 9.13 2.06
N LEU A 274 -6.16 10.09 2.15
CA LEU A 274 -5.59 10.52 3.42
C LEU A 274 -6.53 11.52 4.12
N PRO A 275 -6.45 11.65 5.45
CA PRO A 275 -7.18 12.67 6.18
C PRO A 275 -6.81 14.09 5.73
N SER A 276 -7.80 14.97 5.59
CA SER A 276 -7.52 16.39 5.38
C SER A 276 -6.82 16.97 6.62
N GLY A 277 -5.80 17.81 6.39
CA GLY A 277 -4.98 18.38 7.47
C GLY A 277 -3.86 17.47 8.01
N LEU A 278 -3.68 16.27 7.46
CA LEU A 278 -2.51 15.45 7.77
C LEU A 278 -1.26 16.09 7.18
N ILE A 279 -0.25 16.33 8.02
CA ILE A 279 1.07 16.79 7.59
C ILE A 279 1.99 15.57 7.51
N ILE A 280 2.45 15.25 6.31
CA ILE A 280 3.46 14.19 6.10
C ILE A 280 4.83 14.87 6.18
N ILE A 281 5.57 14.60 7.25
CA ILE A 281 6.95 15.05 7.39
C ILE A 281 7.82 13.92 6.83
N ASN A 282 8.35 14.11 5.64
CA ASN A 282 9.35 13.21 5.06
C ASN A 282 10.73 13.63 5.57
N ASP A 283 11.29 12.86 6.51
CA ASP A 283 12.67 13.01 6.96
C ASP A 283 13.69 12.53 5.92
#